data_1cf11d97ae1d4a725411678004f80655
#
_entry.id   1cf11d97ae1d4a725411678004f80655
#
_cell.length_a   1.000
_cell.length_b   1.000
_cell.length_c   1.000
_cell.angle_alpha   90.00
_cell.angle_beta   90.00
_cell.angle_gamma   90.00
#
_symmetry.space_group_name_H-M   'P 1'
#
loop_
_entity.id
_entity.type
_entity.pdbx_description
1 polymer ?
#
loop_
_entity_poly.entity_id
_entity_poly.type
_entity_poly.pdbx_seq_one_letter_code
_entity_poly.pdbx_strand_id
1 'polypeptide(L)'
;HWAAGGIAYAVENGLMTGTSRTTFAPAAPTTRGMMMTILARQDGVSTSGGGTWYEKGMAWAKENGISDGSAPNGSITREQLAVMLYRASGADAGSAELSAFADSKAVSSWAAEAMSWAVEQGVITGKKGNLLDPGGTASRAEVAVMLQRYLG
;
A
#
# COMPACT_ATOMS: atom_id res chain seq x y z
N HIS A 1 -2.36 11.17 -17.29
CA HIS A 1 -2.19 9.84 -16.71
C HIS A 1 -3.25 9.62 -15.64
N TRP A 2 -3.84 8.43 -15.61
CA TRP A 2 -4.94 8.10 -14.69
C TRP A 2 -4.57 8.28 -13.21
N ALA A 3 -3.29 8.17 -12.86
CA ALA A 3 -2.80 8.29 -11.49
C ALA A 3 -2.24 9.68 -11.16
N ALA A 4 -2.36 10.66 -12.06
CA ALA A 4 -1.73 11.97 -11.87
C ALA A 4 -2.10 12.63 -10.54
N GLY A 5 -3.38 12.59 -10.16
CA GLY A 5 -3.85 13.15 -8.90
C GLY A 5 -3.25 12.46 -7.68
N GLY A 6 -3.21 11.13 -7.72
CA GLY A 6 -2.62 10.33 -6.63
C GLY A 6 -1.13 10.55 -6.50
N ILE A 7 -0.43 10.61 -7.63
CA ILE A 7 1.02 10.86 -7.65
C ILE A 7 1.31 12.25 -7.07
N ALA A 8 0.59 13.27 -7.51
CA ALA A 8 0.75 14.63 -6.97
C ALA A 8 0.50 14.64 -5.46
N TYR A 9 -0.56 14.00 -5.00
CA TYR A 9 -0.87 13.89 -3.58
C TYR A 9 0.27 13.27 -2.78
N ALA A 10 0.76 12.12 -3.25
CA ALA A 10 1.82 11.39 -2.54
C ALA A 10 3.13 12.19 -2.47
N VAL A 11 3.50 12.86 -3.54
CA VAL A 11 4.72 13.67 -3.60
C VAL A 11 4.58 14.92 -2.73
N GLU A 12 3.46 15.64 -2.85
CA GLU A 12 3.20 16.87 -2.09
C GLU A 12 3.16 16.62 -0.59
N ASN A 13 2.69 15.46 -0.17
CA ASN A 13 2.61 15.10 1.25
C ASN A 13 3.87 14.38 1.75
N GLY A 14 4.91 14.29 0.95
CA GLY A 14 6.18 13.69 1.33
C GLY A 14 6.12 12.18 1.57
N LEU A 15 5.09 11.51 1.08
CA LEU A 15 4.91 10.06 1.27
C LEU A 15 5.76 9.25 0.31
N MET A 16 5.85 9.72 -0.93
CA MET A 16 6.65 9.09 -1.98
C MET A 16 7.55 10.13 -2.63
N THR A 17 8.71 9.69 -3.08
CA THR A 17 9.64 10.53 -3.83
C THR A 17 9.78 9.98 -5.24
N GLY A 18 10.20 10.83 -6.17
CA GLY A 18 10.54 10.38 -7.51
C GLY A 18 11.77 9.48 -7.49
N THR A 19 11.96 8.69 -8.53
CA THR A 19 13.16 7.86 -8.71
C THR A 19 14.35 8.70 -9.18
N SER A 20 14.06 9.91 -9.71
CA SER A 20 15.03 10.94 -10.04
C SER A 20 14.35 12.28 -9.93
N ARG A 21 15.07 13.37 -10.25
CA ARG A 21 14.51 14.74 -10.21
C ARG A 21 13.30 14.92 -11.13
N THR A 22 13.24 14.14 -12.20
CA THR A 22 12.22 14.31 -13.25
C THR A 22 11.34 13.11 -13.48
N THR A 23 11.60 11.98 -12.79
CA THR A 23 10.84 10.74 -13.02
C THR A 23 10.28 10.19 -11.72
N PHE A 24 9.06 9.71 -11.78
CA PHE A 24 8.39 9.02 -10.68
C PHE A 24 8.39 7.50 -10.89
N ALA A 25 8.59 7.04 -12.12
CA ALA A 25 8.51 5.63 -12.53
C ALA A 25 7.18 4.99 -12.09
N PRO A 26 6.04 5.48 -12.59
CA PRO A 26 4.72 5.03 -12.11
C PRO A 26 4.43 3.54 -12.34
N ALA A 27 5.01 2.94 -13.37
CA ALA A 27 4.80 1.54 -13.69
C ALA A 27 5.72 0.59 -12.90
N ALA A 28 6.72 1.12 -12.19
CA ALA A 28 7.63 0.28 -11.42
C ALA A 28 6.91 -0.33 -10.21
N PRO A 29 7.30 -1.56 -9.79
CA PRO A 29 6.70 -2.17 -8.60
C PRO A 29 7.09 -1.42 -7.33
N THR A 30 6.24 -1.49 -6.32
CA THR A 30 6.51 -0.98 -4.99
C THR A 30 7.05 -2.13 -4.14
N THR A 31 8.11 -1.89 -3.38
CA THR A 31 8.65 -2.90 -2.47
C THR A 31 7.98 -2.82 -1.10
N ARG A 32 8.08 -3.90 -0.33
CA ARG A 32 7.57 -3.95 1.04
C ARG A 32 8.25 -2.88 1.90
N GLY A 33 9.57 -2.71 1.75
CA GLY A 33 10.32 -1.67 2.47
C GLY A 33 9.89 -0.26 2.14
N MET A 34 9.56 0.01 0.87
CA MET A 34 9.00 1.30 0.47
C MET A 34 7.68 1.57 1.18
N MET A 35 6.80 0.58 1.24
CA MET A 35 5.50 0.75 1.89
C MET A 35 5.65 0.98 3.39
N MET A 36 6.52 0.24 4.06
CA MET A 36 6.82 0.45 5.48
C MET A 36 7.35 1.86 5.73
N THR A 37 8.24 2.35 4.87
CA THR A 37 8.80 3.70 4.96
C THR A 37 7.74 4.77 4.74
N ILE A 38 6.86 4.57 3.77
CA ILE A 38 5.75 5.50 3.48
C ILE A 38 4.83 5.64 4.70
N LEU A 39 4.43 4.52 5.29
CA LEU A 39 3.52 4.53 6.44
C LEU A 39 4.19 5.14 7.67
N ALA A 40 5.48 4.88 7.87
CA ALA A 40 6.24 5.51 8.96
C ALA A 40 6.29 7.03 8.80
N ARG A 41 6.53 7.53 7.60
CA ARG A 41 6.49 8.97 7.30
C ARG A 41 5.12 9.57 7.57
N GLN A 42 4.08 8.87 7.17
CA GLN A 42 2.70 9.31 7.40
C GLN A 42 2.40 9.42 8.90
N ASP A 43 2.99 8.56 9.70
CA ASP A 43 2.86 8.59 11.17
C ASP A 43 3.80 9.62 11.83
N GLY A 44 4.52 10.41 11.04
CA GLY A 44 5.40 11.45 11.54
C GLY A 44 6.77 10.96 11.98
N VAL A 45 7.13 9.72 11.68
CA VAL A 45 8.42 9.15 12.06
C VAL A 45 9.49 9.55 11.05
N SER A 46 10.65 10.00 11.53
CA SER A 46 11.80 10.28 10.67
C SER A 46 12.34 8.97 10.11
N THR A 47 12.43 8.89 8.78
CA THR A 47 12.97 7.71 8.09
C THR A 47 14.36 7.95 7.53
N SER A 48 14.95 9.11 7.79
CA SER A 48 16.32 9.43 7.38
C SER A 48 17.32 8.87 8.38
N GLY A 49 18.54 8.60 7.92
CA GLY A 49 19.58 7.98 8.74
C GLY A 49 19.48 6.47 8.80
N GLY A 50 20.25 5.83 9.65
CA GLY A 50 20.32 4.38 9.74
C GLY A 50 21.28 3.77 8.71
N GLY A 51 21.40 2.45 8.71
CA GLY A 51 22.30 1.72 7.83
C GLY A 51 21.78 1.54 6.41
N THR A 52 20.47 1.44 6.25
CA THR A 52 19.82 1.32 4.96
C THR A 52 18.65 2.30 4.88
N TRP A 53 18.23 2.60 3.66
CA TRP A 53 17.13 3.55 3.45
C TRP A 53 15.80 3.10 4.06
N TYR A 54 15.58 1.80 4.24
CA TYR A 54 14.33 1.25 4.75
C TYR A 54 14.36 0.86 6.23
N GLU A 55 15.53 0.94 6.87
CA GLU A 55 15.74 0.41 8.24
C GLU A 55 14.77 0.98 9.26
N LYS A 56 14.60 2.29 9.26
CA LYS A 56 13.70 2.96 10.21
C LYS A 56 12.23 2.66 9.96
N GLY A 57 11.85 2.57 8.70
CA GLY A 57 10.49 2.17 8.32
C GLY A 57 10.19 0.73 8.74
N MET A 58 11.14 -0.18 8.55
CA MET A 58 11.01 -1.57 9.01
C MET A 58 10.86 -1.66 10.52
N ALA A 59 11.70 -0.95 11.26
CA ALA A 59 11.64 -0.96 12.72
C ALA A 59 10.29 -0.46 13.21
N TRP A 60 9.83 0.64 12.66
CA TRP A 60 8.51 1.20 12.97
C TRP A 60 7.38 0.20 12.67
N ALA A 61 7.43 -0.43 11.49
CA ALA A 61 6.38 -1.37 11.07
C ALA A 61 6.31 -2.61 11.97
N LYS A 62 7.45 -3.15 12.36
CA LYS A 62 7.52 -4.28 13.30
C LYS A 62 6.99 -3.88 14.67
N GLU A 63 7.42 -2.73 15.19
CA GLU A 63 7.04 -2.24 16.50
C GLU A 63 5.53 -1.98 16.59
N ASN A 64 4.92 -1.51 15.51
CA ASN A 64 3.50 -1.17 15.47
C ASN A 64 2.61 -2.29 14.91
N GLY A 65 3.17 -3.47 14.65
CA GLY A 65 2.39 -4.61 14.18
C GLY A 65 1.87 -4.47 12.75
N ILE A 66 2.46 -3.59 11.95
CA ILE A 66 2.04 -3.35 10.57
C ILE A 66 2.58 -4.44 9.65
N SER A 67 3.80 -4.89 9.90
CA SER A 67 4.50 -5.92 9.13
C SER A 67 5.49 -6.64 10.05
N ASP A 68 5.90 -7.83 9.66
CA ASP A 68 6.97 -8.57 10.35
C ASP A 68 8.37 -8.07 9.94
N GLY A 69 8.45 -7.10 9.04
CA GLY A 69 9.71 -6.56 8.54
C GLY A 69 10.44 -7.43 7.55
N SER A 70 9.84 -8.55 7.11
CA SER A 70 10.49 -9.48 6.18
C SER A 70 10.51 -8.94 4.75
N ALA A 71 11.47 -9.43 3.96
CA ALA A 71 11.58 -9.19 2.53
C ALA A 71 11.42 -7.71 2.12
N PRO A 72 12.19 -6.76 2.69
CA PRO A 72 12.00 -5.34 2.39
C PRO A 72 12.22 -4.98 0.92
N ASN A 73 13.04 -5.75 0.21
CA ASN A 73 13.30 -5.53 -1.23
C ASN A 73 12.36 -6.32 -2.14
N GLY A 74 11.47 -7.13 -1.58
CA GLY A 74 10.47 -7.87 -2.34
C GLY A 74 9.31 -6.96 -2.75
N SER A 75 8.76 -7.19 -3.94
CA SER A 75 7.59 -6.45 -4.41
C SER A 75 6.38 -6.74 -3.54
N ILE A 76 5.62 -5.71 -3.21
CA ILE A 76 4.40 -5.88 -2.42
C ILE A 76 3.23 -6.26 -3.34
N THR A 77 2.41 -7.20 -2.89
CA THR A 77 1.18 -7.56 -3.61
C THR A 77 0.04 -6.66 -3.15
N ARG A 78 -1.02 -6.61 -3.94
CA ARG A 78 -2.20 -5.78 -3.64
C ARG A 78 -2.84 -6.20 -2.31
N GLU A 79 -2.95 -7.50 -2.04
CA GLU A 79 -3.52 -7.95 -0.75
C GLU A 79 -2.58 -7.68 0.44
N GLN A 80 -1.26 -7.78 0.25
CA GLN A 80 -0.30 -7.40 1.29
C GLN A 80 -0.39 -5.91 1.60
N LEU A 81 -0.54 -5.09 0.57
CA LEU A 81 -0.73 -3.65 0.73
C LEU A 81 -2.01 -3.36 1.53
N ALA A 82 -3.12 -4.02 1.19
CA ALA A 82 -4.37 -3.86 1.92
C ALA A 82 -4.20 -4.21 3.40
N VAL A 83 -3.48 -5.29 3.71
CA VAL A 83 -3.22 -5.70 5.09
C VAL A 83 -2.42 -4.64 5.85
N MET A 84 -1.39 -4.08 5.23
CA MET A 84 -0.59 -3.03 5.87
C MET A 84 -1.43 -1.78 6.16
N LEU A 85 -2.21 -1.32 5.20
CA LEU A 85 -3.08 -0.15 5.38
C LEU A 85 -4.16 -0.40 6.43
N TYR A 86 -4.75 -1.58 6.41
CA TYR A 86 -5.76 -1.98 7.39
C TYR A 86 -5.19 -1.96 8.83
N ARG A 87 -4.02 -2.56 9.02
CA ARG A 87 -3.35 -2.56 10.33
C ARG A 87 -2.94 -1.15 10.75
N ALA A 88 -2.46 -0.33 9.83
CA ALA A 88 -2.09 1.05 10.12
C ALA A 88 -3.29 1.90 10.50
N SER A 89 -4.47 1.60 9.96
CA SER A 89 -5.69 2.34 10.25
C SER A 89 -6.24 2.08 11.65
N GLY A 90 -5.95 0.92 12.23
CA GLY A 90 -6.55 0.50 13.48
C GLY A 90 -8.05 0.21 13.40
N ALA A 91 -8.59 0.14 12.19
CA ALA A 91 -10.02 -0.06 11.98
C ALA A 91 -10.46 -1.49 12.27
N ASP A 92 -11.76 -1.67 12.52
CA ASP A 92 -12.38 -2.97 12.59
C ASP A 92 -12.51 -3.59 11.20
N ALA A 93 -12.71 -4.91 11.14
CA ALA A 93 -12.87 -5.63 9.89
C ALA A 93 -14.02 -5.03 9.06
N GLY A 94 -13.80 -4.97 7.75
CA GLY A 94 -14.82 -4.52 6.83
C GLY A 94 -15.95 -5.52 6.67
N SER A 95 -17.07 -5.03 6.19
CA SER A 95 -18.28 -5.85 5.95
C SER A 95 -18.60 -5.99 4.46
N ALA A 96 -17.79 -5.43 3.57
CA ALA A 96 -18.04 -5.51 2.14
C ALA A 96 -17.94 -6.94 1.63
N GLU A 97 -18.90 -7.33 0.79
CA GLU A 97 -18.88 -8.62 0.14
C GLU A 97 -17.92 -8.61 -1.04
N LEU A 98 -17.00 -9.57 -1.07
CA LEU A 98 -16.03 -9.70 -2.14
C LEU A 98 -16.53 -10.60 -3.28
N SER A 99 -17.64 -11.28 -3.09
CA SER A 99 -18.19 -12.25 -4.05
C SER A 99 -18.56 -11.64 -5.41
N ALA A 100 -18.77 -10.33 -5.45
CA ALA A 100 -19.04 -9.61 -6.72
C ALA A 100 -17.80 -9.54 -7.62
N PHE A 101 -16.60 -9.76 -7.09
CA PHE A 101 -15.37 -9.75 -7.87
C PHE A 101 -15.10 -11.14 -8.44
N ALA A 102 -14.72 -11.18 -9.71
CA ALA A 102 -14.54 -12.45 -10.44
C ALA A 102 -13.48 -13.36 -9.79
N ASP A 103 -12.47 -12.77 -9.17
CA ASP A 103 -11.36 -13.49 -8.55
C ASP A 103 -11.40 -13.47 -7.02
N SER A 104 -12.57 -13.32 -6.43
CA SER A 104 -12.70 -13.24 -4.96
C SER A 104 -12.08 -14.44 -4.24
N LYS A 105 -12.11 -15.61 -4.85
CA LYS A 105 -11.53 -16.84 -4.28
C LYS A 105 -9.99 -16.83 -4.25
N ALA A 106 -9.36 -15.95 -5.01
CA ALA A 106 -7.91 -15.82 -5.03
C ALA A 106 -7.37 -15.02 -3.82
N VAL A 107 -8.25 -14.36 -3.06
CA VAL A 107 -7.86 -13.63 -1.86
C VAL A 107 -7.43 -14.62 -0.80
N SER A 108 -6.22 -14.43 -0.25
CA SER A 108 -5.71 -15.28 0.83
C SER A 108 -6.55 -15.11 2.08
N SER A 109 -6.72 -16.20 2.85
CA SER A 109 -7.53 -16.18 4.08
C SER A 109 -7.04 -15.13 5.08
N TRP A 110 -5.72 -14.95 5.19
CA TRP A 110 -5.13 -13.95 6.09
C TRP A 110 -5.36 -12.51 5.64
N ALA A 111 -5.75 -12.30 4.39
CA ALA A 111 -6.00 -10.97 3.82
C ALA A 111 -7.50 -10.66 3.65
N ALA A 112 -8.39 -11.61 3.92
CA ALA A 112 -9.81 -11.46 3.62
C ALA A 112 -10.45 -10.25 4.32
N GLU A 113 -10.20 -10.08 5.61
CA GLU A 113 -10.74 -8.95 6.37
C GLU A 113 -10.21 -7.61 5.86
N ALA A 114 -8.90 -7.54 5.60
CA ALA A 114 -8.26 -6.33 5.09
C ALA A 114 -8.76 -5.97 3.70
N MET A 115 -8.95 -6.94 2.82
CA MET A 115 -9.49 -6.71 1.48
C MET A 115 -10.93 -6.22 1.55
N SER A 116 -11.75 -6.82 2.41
CA SER A 116 -13.12 -6.37 2.63
C SER A 116 -13.15 -4.92 3.12
N TRP A 117 -12.31 -4.60 4.09
CA TRP A 117 -12.16 -3.23 4.59
C TRP A 117 -11.72 -2.26 3.47
N ALA A 118 -10.72 -2.65 2.67
CA ALA A 118 -10.20 -1.79 1.62
C ALA A 118 -11.25 -1.50 0.54
N VAL A 119 -12.06 -2.48 0.18
CA VAL A 119 -13.16 -2.31 -0.77
C VAL A 119 -14.24 -1.41 -0.16
N GLU A 120 -14.62 -1.64 1.08
CA GLU A 120 -15.63 -0.85 1.78
C GLU A 120 -15.23 0.63 1.88
N GLN A 121 -13.94 0.90 2.15
CA GLN A 121 -13.42 2.27 2.24
C GLN A 121 -13.13 2.90 0.89
N GLY A 122 -13.29 2.18 -0.20
CA GLY A 122 -13.00 2.69 -1.53
C GLY A 122 -11.51 2.80 -1.85
N VAL A 123 -10.66 2.22 -1.02
CA VAL A 123 -9.20 2.19 -1.26
C VAL A 123 -8.87 1.30 -2.45
N ILE A 124 -9.53 0.15 -2.53
CA ILE A 124 -9.44 -0.77 -3.66
C ILE A 124 -10.80 -0.82 -4.34
N THR A 125 -10.82 -0.53 -5.64
CA THR A 125 -12.08 -0.49 -6.43
C THR A 125 -12.15 -1.58 -7.49
N GLY A 126 -11.11 -2.38 -7.63
CA GLY A 126 -11.04 -3.39 -8.67
C GLY A 126 -10.42 -2.90 -9.96
N LYS A 127 -9.99 -3.84 -10.76
CA LYS A 127 -9.42 -3.60 -12.09
C LYS A 127 -10.44 -3.96 -13.17
N LYS A 128 -10.09 -3.68 -14.42
CA LYS A 128 -10.88 -4.07 -15.59
C LYS A 128 -11.21 -5.57 -15.51
N GLY A 129 -12.46 -5.92 -15.80
CA GLY A 129 -12.95 -7.28 -15.65
C GLY A 129 -13.42 -7.61 -14.24
N ASN A 130 -13.59 -6.61 -13.40
CA ASN A 130 -14.07 -6.74 -12.04
C ASN A 130 -13.15 -7.63 -11.17
N LEU A 131 -11.83 -7.36 -11.25
CA LEU A 131 -10.80 -8.14 -10.58
C LEU A 131 -10.21 -7.37 -9.39
N LEU A 132 -10.05 -8.04 -8.26
CA LEU A 132 -9.29 -7.53 -7.12
C LEU A 132 -7.78 -7.65 -7.37
N ASP A 133 -7.37 -8.68 -8.10
CA ASP A 133 -5.98 -9.00 -8.38
C ASP A 133 -5.12 -9.05 -7.10
N PRO A 134 -5.50 -9.87 -6.11
CA PRO A 134 -4.86 -9.84 -4.79
C PRO A 134 -3.38 -10.23 -4.82
N GLY A 135 -3.01 -11.16 -5.68
CA GLY A 135 -1.62 -11.60 -5.83
C GLY A 135 -0.79 -10.77 -6.80
N GLY A 136 -1.41 -9.81 -7.49
CA GLY A 136 -0.70 -8.93 -8.41
C GLY A 136 0.17 -7.93 -7.65
N THR A 137 1.35 -7.59 -8.19
CA THR A 137 2.21 -6.58 -7.58
C THR A 137 1.60 -5.19 -7.75
N ALA A 138 1.69 -4.37 -6.70
CA ALA A 138 1.21 -3.00 -6.75
C ALA A 138 2.28 -2.10 -7.37
N SER A 139 1.91 -1.36 -8.41
CA SER A 139 2.81 -0.36 -9.01
C SER A 139 2.88 0.87 -8.13
N ARG A 140 3.91 1.70 -8.33
CA ARG A 140 4.04 2.98 -7.63
C ARG A 140 2.83 3.88 -7.87
N ALA A 141 2.30 3.87 -9.10
CA ALA A 141 1.08 4.62 -9.44
C ALA A 141 -0.14 4.12 -8.67
N GLU A 142 -0.32 2.81 -8.59
CA GLU A 142 -1.42 2.20 -7.84
C GLU A 142 -1.34 2.55 -6.35
N VAL A 143 -0.13 2.46 -5.78
CA VAL A 143 0.10 2.82 -4.37
C VAL A 143 -0.23 4.30 -4.12
N ALA A 144 0.21 5.19 -5.01
CA ALA A 144 -0.07 6.63 -4.88
C ALA A 144 -1.59 6.91 -4.88
N VAL A 145 -2.33 6.26 -5.76
CA VAL A 145 -3.81 6.41 -5.83
C VAL A 145 -4.46 5.84 -4.57
N MET A 146 -4.02 4.68 -4.11
CA MET A 146 -4.57 4.07 -2.90
C MET A 146 -4.29 4.92 -1.67
N LEU A 147 -3.11 5.50 -1.56
CA LEU A 147 -2.77 6.42 -0.47
C LEU A 147 -3.65 7.66 -0.48
N GLN A 148 -3.91 8.23 -1.65
CA GLN A 148 -4.82 9.37 -1.77
C GLN A 148 -6.23 9.01 -1.29
N ARG A 149 -6.73 7.85 -1.67
CA ARG A 149 -8.05 7.36 -1.24
C ARG A 149 -8.09 7.07 0.25
N TYR A 150 -7.00 6.56 0.79
CA TYR A 150 -6.89 6.19 2.20
C TYR A 150 -6.76 7.41 3.12
N LEU A 151 -5.93 8.37 2.75
CA LEU A 151 -5.59 9.55 3.57
C LEU A 151 -6.35 10.82 3.17
N GLY A 152 -6.68 10.93 1.91
CA GLY A 152 -7.41 12.08 1.36
C GLY A 152 -8.89 11.94 1.51
#